data_58515010aca4246894057ce5d95035ae
#
_entry.id   58515010aca4246894057ce5d95035ae
#
_cell.length_a   1.000
_cell.length_b   1.000
_cell.length_c   1.000
_cell.angle_alpha   90.00
_cell.angle_beta   90.00
_cell.angle_gamma   90.00
#
_symmetry.space_group_name_H-M   'P 1'
#
loop_
_entity.id
_entity.type
_entity.pdbx_description
1 polymer ?
#
loop_
_entity_poly.entity_id
_entity_poly.type
_entity_poly.pdbx_seq_one_letter_code
_entity_poly.pdbx_strand_id
1 'polypeptide(L)'
;MTIYKVHIVCPEENIDIFYDCADDMYILEAAEAIELTLPYSCRAGACSSCAGQLLKGKVDQSEQSFLDEEKMEKGFILTCVAYPREDCKIKSHSEDELH
;
A
#
# COMPACT_ATOMS: atom_id res chain seq x y z
N MET A 1 20.65 -0.75 -3.77
CA MET A 1 19.18 -0.59 -3.79
C MET A 1 18.51 -1.93 -4.05
N THR A 2 17.55 -2.30 -3.25
CA THR A 2 16.81 -3.56 -3.43
C THR A 2 15.49 -3.26 -4.12
N ILE A 3 15.12 -4.09 -5.09
CA ILE A 3 13.84 -3.99 -5.78
C ILE A 3 12.98 -5.15 -5.32
N TYR A 4 11.77 -4.83 -4.86
CA TYR A 4 10.81 -5.83 -4.41
C TYR A 4 9.65 -5.95 -5.39
N LYS A 5 9.04 -7.11 -5.43
CA LYS A 5 7.85 -7.35 -6.26
C LYS A 5 6.61 -7.04 -5.42
N VAL A 6 5.75 -6.19 -5.94
CA VAL A 6 4.48 -5.84 -5.30
C VAL A 6 3.34 -6.40 -6.14
N HIS A 7 2.44 -7.13 -5.48
CA HIS A 7 1.26 -7.72 -6.11
C HIS A 7 0.02 -7.00 -5.55
N ILE A 8 -0.64 -6.21 -6.37
CA ILE A 8 -1.87 -5.50 -5.98
C ILE A 8 -3.05 -6.30 -6.48
N VAL A 9 -3.99 -6.60 -5.58
CA VAL A 9 -5.24 -7.28 -5.91
C VAL A 9 -6.43 -6.46 -5.42
N CYS A 10 -7.47 -6.40 -6.19
CA CYS A 10 -8.75 -5.83 -5.79
C CYS A 10 -9.83 -6.41 -6.70
N PRO A 11 -10.48 -7.51 -6.28
CA PRO A 11 -11.50 -8.17 -7.12
C PRO A 11 -12.64 -7.24 -7.51
N GLU A 12 -13.05 -6.33 -6.61
CA GLU A 12 -14.13 -5.39 -6.86
C GLU A 12 -13.82 -4.40 -7.99
N GLU A 13 -12.53 -4.12 -8.20
CA GLU A 13 -12.07 -3.22 -9.25
C GLU A 13 -11.39 -3.97 -10.40
N ASN A 14 -11.45 -5.29 -10.37
CA ASN A 14 -10.87 -6.15 -11.39
C ASN A 14 -9.36 -5.92 -11.55
N ILE A 15 -8.67 -5.72 -10.42
CA ILE A 15 -7.23 -5.49 -10.38
C ILE A 15 -6.51 -6.73 -9.88
N ASP A 16 -5.49 -7.17 -10.63
CA ASP A 16 -4.59 -8.24 -10.24
C ASP A 16 -3.30 -8.03 -11.05
N ILE A 17 -2.37 -7.28 -10.46
CA ILE A 17 -1.19 -6.83 -11.20
C ILE A 17 0.06 -6.90 -10.33
N PHE A 18 1.19 -7.24 -10.96
CA PHE A 18 2.51 -7.24 -10.34
C PHE A 18 3.33 -6.07 -10.88
N TYR A 19 4.11 -5.44 -10.00
CA TYR A 19 5.07 -4.44 -10.46
C TYR A 19 6.25 -4.38 -9.51
N ASP A 20 7.35 -3.78 -9.96
CA ASP A 20 8.56 -3.61 -9.17
C ASP A 20 8.49 -2.32 -8.37
N CYS A 21 8.96 -2.37 -7.13
CA CYS A 21 9.03 -1.20 -6.27
C CYS A 21 10.38 -1.20 -5.54
N ALA A 22 11.16 -0.15 -5.74
CA ALA A 22 12.43 -0.01 -5.04
C ALA A 22 12.20 0.23 -3.54
N ASP A 23 13.16 -0.15 -2.72
CA ASP A 23 13.04 -0.04 -1.26
C ASP A 23 12.98 1.41 -0.76
N ASP A 24 13.32 2.37 -1.60
CA ASP A 24 13.25 3.80 -1.28
C ASP A 24 12.10 4.51 -2.01
N MET A 25 11.15 3.76 -2.54
CA MET A 25 10.01 4.29 -3.27
C MET A 25 8.71 3.87 -2.58
N TYR A 26 7.76 4.79 -2.46
CA TYR A 26 6.45 4.45 -1.91
C TYR A 26 5.70 3.51 -2.85
N ILE A 27 4.93 2.61 -2.26
CA ILE A 27 4.14 1.64 -3.04
C ILE A 27 3.19 2.35 -4.00
N LEU A 28 2.55 3.45 -3.56
CA LEU A 28 1.67 4.23 -4.43
C LEU A 28 2.44 4.87 -5.59
N GLU A 29 3.64 5.41 -5.34
CA GLU A 29 4.46 6.02 -6.40
C GLU A 29 4.85 5.01 -7.48
N ALA A 30 5.22 3.80 -7.05
CA ALA A 30 5.59 2.76 -8.01
C ALA A 30 4.38 2.34 -8.85
N ALA A 31 3.19 2.32 -8.26
CA ALA A 31 1.95 2.03 -9.00
C ALA A 31 1.69 3.11 -10.03
N GLU A 32 1.88 4.38 -9.66
CA GLU A 32 1.67 5.50 -10.60
C GLU A 32 2.64 5.43 -11.76
N ALA A 33 3.86 4.96 -11.54
CA ALA A 33 4.87 4.84 -12.60
C ALA A 33 4.47 3.85 -13.68
N ILE A 34 3.61 2.89 -13.39
CA ILE A 34 3.08 1.95 -14.38
C ILE A 34 1.63 2.30 -14.77
N GLU A 35 1.21 3.50 -14.43
CA GLU A 35 -0.14 4.01 -14.75
C GLU A 35 -1.27 3.24 -14.07
N LEU A 36 -0.98 2.54 -12.97
CA LEU A 36 -2.01 1.91 -12.16
C LEU A 36 -2.59 2.96 -11.21
N THR A 37 -3.89 3.19 -11.32
CA THR A 37 -4.58 4.17 -10.48
C THR A 37 -5.04 3.52 -9.18
N LEU A 38 -4.47 3.98 -8.06
CA LEU A 38 -4.90 3.58 -6.71
C LEU A 38 -5.47 4.81 -5.99
N PRO A 39 -6.41 4.61 -5.05
CA PRO A 39 -6.98 5.74 -4.31
C PRO A 39 -5.92 6.47 -3.50
N TYR A 40 -5.99 7.79 -3.49
CA TYR A 40 -5.17 8.61 -2.60
C TYR A 40 -5.87 9.95 -2.37
N SER A 41 -5.42 10.66 -1.34
CA SER A 41 -5.94 11.99 -1.05
C SER A 41 -4.81 12.89 -0.55
N CYS A 42 -4.35 12.71 0.70
CA CYS A 42 -3.35 13.60 1.29
C CYS A 42 -1.92 13.27 0.86
N ARG A 43 -1.63 12.02 0.47
CA ARG A 43 -0.30 11.51 0.11
C ARG A 43 0.74 11.72 1.22
N ALA A 44 0.29 11.94 2.45
CA ALA A 44 1.16 12.23 3.60
C ALA A 44 0.96 11.26 4.76
N GLY A 45 0.18 10.20 4.58
CA GLY A 45 -0.06 9.21 5.63
C GLY A 45 -1.00 9.68 6.73
N ALA A 46 -1.78 10.75 6.49
CA ALA A 46 -2.66 11.35 7.48
C ALA A 46 -4.16 11.10 7.21
N CYS A 47 -4.49 10.31 6.19
CA CYS A 47 -5.88 9.97 5.90
C CYS A 47 -5.97 8.52 5.41
N SER A 48 -7.17 8.01 5.25
CA SER A 48 -7.42 6.61 4.93
C SER A 48 -7.64 6.31 3.44
N SER A 49 -7.63 7.34 2.58
CA SER A 49 -7.98 7.14 1.17
C SER A 49 -7.10 6.14 0.45
N CYS A 50 -5.81 6.08 0.78
CA CYS A 50 -4.86 5.17 0.15
C CYS A 50 -4.73 3.83 0.88
N ALA A 51 -5.63 3.53 1.81
CA ALA A 51 -5.52 2.32 2.63
C ALA A 51 -5.55 1.05 1.78
N GLY A 52 -4.63 0.14 2.10
CA GLY A 52 -4.61 -1.20 1.57
C GLY A 52 -4.47 -2.17 2.73
N GLN A 53 -4.71 -3.44 2.47
CA GLN A 53 -4.48 -4.48 3.47
C GLN A 53 -3.33 -5.36 3.00
N LEU A 54 -2.29 -5.46 3.83
CA LEU A 54 -1.12 -6.27 3.54
C LEU A 54 -1.48 -7.73 3.79
N LEU A 55 -1.54 -8.51 2.71
CA LEU A 55 -1.89 -9.93 2.78
C LEU A 55 -0.65 -10.80 2.93
N LYS A 56 0.51 -10.31 2.48
CA LYS A 56 1.76 -11.04 2.55
C LYS A 56 2.92 -10.06 2.46
N GLY A 57 4.01 -10.35 3.18
CA GLY A 57 5.23 -9.55 3.13
C GLY A 57 5.30 -8.53 4.26
N LYS A 58 6.20 -7.55 4.11
CA LYS A 58 6.43 -6.50 5.09
C LYS A 58 6.62 -5.15 4.42
N VAL A 59 6.20 -4.10 5.12
CA VAL A 59 6.41 -2.72 4.69
C VAL A 59 6.91 -1.89 5.86
N ASP A 60 7.53 -0.76 5.54
CA ASP A 60 7.88 0.27 6.51
C ASP A 60 6.96 1.47 6.24
N GLN A 61 6.07 1.77 7.17
CA GLN A 61 5.18 2.92 7.09
C GLN A 61 5.33 3.81 8.32
N SER A 62 6.57 3.97 8.78
CA SER A 62 6.84 4.78 9.98
C SER A 62 6.43 6.24 9.84
N GLU A 63 6.24 6.72 8.61
CA GLU A 63 5.82 8.10 8.34
C GLU A 63 4.31 8.32 8.45
N GLN A 64 3.52 7.23 8.53
CA GLN A 64 2.07 7.38 8.60
C GLN A 64 1.63 7.87 9.99
N SER A 65 0.50 8.56 10.05
CA SER A 65 -0.02 9.10 11.30
C SER A 65 -1.51 8.82 11.50
N PHE A 66 -2.17 8.14 10.57
CA PHE A 66 -3.61 7.88 10.65
C PHE A 66 -3.94 6.57 11.36
N LEU A 67 -3.21 5.49 11.05
CA LEU A 67 -3.49 4.16 11.58
C LEU A 67 -3.00 4.02 13.02
N ASP A 68 -3.82 3.42 13.88
CA ASP A 68 -3.38 3.05 15.23
C ASP A 68 -2.75 1.65 15.20
N GLU A 69 -2.22 1.20 16.34
CA GLU A 69 -1.55 -0.09 16.42
C GLU A 69 -2.48 -1.25 16.09
N GLU A 70 -3.74 -1.17 16.52
CA GLU A 70 -4.70 -2.23 16.25
C GLU A 70 -4.91 -2.43 14.74
N LYS A 71 -5.04 -1.33 14.01
CA LYS A 71 -5.23 -1.40 12.57
C LYS A 71 -3.99 -1.93 11.87
N MET A 72 -2.80 -1.51 12.30
CA MET A 72 -1.56 -2.01 11.73
C MET A 72 -1.37 -3.50 12.01
N GLU A 73 -1.77 -3.98 13.18
CA GLU A 73 -1.71 -5.41 13.51
C GLU A 73 -2.64 -6.23 12.62
N LYS A 74 -3.73 -5.64 12.15
CA LYS A 74 -4.65 -6.29 11.22
C LYS A 74 -4.15 -6.27 9.78
N GLY A 75 -2.98 -5.65 9.54
CA GLY A 75 -2.36 -5.62 8.23
C GLY A 75 -2.68 -4.39 7.39
N PHE A 76 -3.36 -3.39 7.95
CA PHE A 76 -3.66 -2.19 7.17
C PHE A 76 -2.40 -1.34 6.95
N ILE A 77 -2.25 -0.81 5.75
CA ILE A 77 -1.15 0.07 5.39
C ILE A 77 -1.68 1.27 4.61
N LEU A 78 -0.92 2.35 4.64
CA LEU A 78 -1.20 3.53 3.81
C LEU A 78 -0.17 3.55 2.69
N THR A 79 -0.60 3.17 1.50
CA THR A 79 0.30 2.95 0.36
C THR A 79 1.07 4.20 -0.05
N CYS A 80 0.55 5.39 0.26
CA CYS A 80 1.21 6.64 -0.12
C CYS A 80 2.48 6.93 0.69
N VAL A 81 2.68 6.25 1.83
CA VAL A 81 3.89 6.43 2.66
C VAL A 81 4.49 5.09 3.09
N ALA A 82 4.14 4.00 2.43
CA ALA A 82 4.67 2.69 2.74
C ALA A 82 5.79 2.31 1.78
N TYR A 83 6.94 1.95 2.34
CA TYR A 83 8.06 1.41 1.58
C TYR A 83 8.06 -0.12 1.68
N PRO A 84 8.34 -0.85 0.59
CA PRO A 84 8.40 -2.31 0.70
C PRO A 84 9.66 -2.75 1.44
N ARG A 85 9.54 -3.82 2.22
CA ARG A 85 10.67 -4.46 2.90
C ARG A 85 10.78 -5.94 2.61
N GLU A 86 9.80 -6.48 1.89
CA GLU A 86 9.77 -7.83 1.31
C GLU A 86 8.90 -7.76 0.08
N ASP A 87 8.87 -8.83 -0.70
CA ASP A 87 7.86 -8.95 -1.75
C ASP A 87 6.50 -8.96 -1.06
N CYS A 88 5.57 -8.16 -1.56
CA CYS A 88 4.31 -7.91 -0.89
C CYS A 88 3.11 -8.29 -1.74
N LYS A 89 2.05 -8.76 -1.07
CA LYS A 89 0.73 -8.88 -1.67
C LYS A 89 -0.22 -7.98 -0.90
N ILE A 90 -0.89 -7.07 -1.59
CA ILE A 90 -1.70 -6.03 -0.98
C ILE A 90 -3.07 -5.98 -1.65
N LYS A 91 -4.13 -5.95 -0.82
CA LYS A 91 -5.48 -5.69 -1.32
C LYS A 91 -5.69 -4.18 -1.27
N SER A 92 -5.86 -3.55 -2.44
CA SER A 92 -6.09 -2.11 -2.52
C SER A 92 -7.56 -1.77 -2.24
N HIS A 93 -7.87 -0.45 -2.22
CA HIS A 93 -9.24 0.03 -2.03
C HIS A 93 -9.85 -0.49 -0.72
N SER A 94 -9.06 -0.44 0.36
CA SER A 94 -9.48 -1.02 1.65
C SER A 94 -9.92 0.03 2.67
N GLU A 95 -10.16 1.26 2.24
CA GLU A 95 -10.62 2.33 3.13
C GLU A 95 -11.87 1.94 3.91
N ASP A 96 -12.86 1.35 3.22
CA ASP A 96 -14.13 0.99 3.84
C ASP A 96 -13.97 -0.07 4.94
N GLU A 97 -12.92 -0.87 4.88
CA GLU A 97 -12.67 -1.92 5.86
C GLU A 97 -12.08 -1.38 7.16
N LEU A 98 -11.65 -0.12 7.17
CA LEU A 98 -11.12 0.54 8.36
C LEU A 98 -12.22 1.00 9.31
N HIS A 99 -13.43 1.08 8.85
CA HIS A 99 -14.55 1.67 9.60
C HIS A 99 -15.58 0.65 10.03
#